data_f9d5e51e7cc743d7001cd62bfa100450
#
_entry.id   f9d5e51e7cc743d7001cd62bfa100450
#
_cell.length_a   1.000
_cell.length_b   1.000
_cell.length_c   1.000
_cell.angle_alpha   90.00
_cell.angle_beta   90.00
_cell.angle_gamma   90.00
#
_symmetry.space_group_name_H-M   'P 1'
#
loop_
_entity.id
_entity.type
_entity.pdbx_description
1 polymer ?
#
loop_
_entity_poly.entity_id
_entity_poly.type
_entity_poly.pdbx_seq_one_letter_code
_entity_poly.pdbx_strand_id
1 'polypeptide(L)'
;MHRFRVLSILLLAVMLTSAACAPQATPAPTAPPPAPTQAPTAVPATPAAVQPTAAAAPAAGGFTVTDALSRTVTFSQPPQKVVLAGKALFMVADAIYTFPEAGQRIAALGSTGQGSGNFIPMIDPGFSSKISLKSDAGAEQIAAAQPDCVIMKSSNAATLGKSLEAINVPVVYVDFETPDQYQRDLKTLGTLFQNEDRAKTVAAFYQSRVDAVTKATAALTDDQKPRTLVLYYNDQGGTVAFNVPPMGWIQTLMVQTAGGRPVWKDANLGNGWTKVTLEQIAAWDADAIFIVAYFNPVNDVVTKLKADPQWQALKAVKNNQLYGFATDVYSWDESDTRWILGLTWMAGKLHPDLFPGLDMKTEAQTFYQDLYGMDATTFQSNILPKLTGDVP
;
A
#
# COMPACT_ATOMS: atom_id res chain seq x y z
N MET A 1 23.49 36.99 -53.64
CA MET A 1 24.69 36.26 -54.11
C MET A 1 24.59 34.85 -53.54
N HIS A 2 24.14 33.91 -54.36
CA HIS A 2 24.87 32.73 -54.89
C HIS A 2 25.31 31.79 -53.77
N ARG A 3 25.04 30.46 -53.76
CA ARG A 3 24.66 29.46 -54.77
C ARG A 3 24.11 28.20 -54.09
N PHE A 4 23.06 27.64 -54.67
CA PHE A 4 22.71 26.23 -54.94
C PHE A 4 23.84 25.19 -54.78
N ARG A 5 23.52 24.02 -54.24
CA ARG A 5 23.83 22.73 -54.85
C ARG A 5 22.97 21.61 -54.28
N VAL A 6 22.17 21.08 -55.10
CA VAL A 6 21.44 19.87 -55.33
C VAL A 6 22.41 18.71 -55.56
N LEU A 7 22.08 17.47 -55.15
CA LEU A 7 22.39 16.15 -55.74
C LEU A 7 22.29 15.09 -54.63
N SER A 8 21.77 13.89 -54.73
CA SER A 8 21.11 13.14 -55.79
C SER A 8 20.47 11.92 -55.15
N ILE A 9 19.37 11.53 -55.69
CA ILE A 9 18.64 10.27 -55.46
C ILE A 9 19.45 9.11 -55.99
N LEU A 10 19.56 8.00 -55.28
CA LEU A 10 19.90 6.70 -55.83
C LEU A 10 18.87 5.66 -55.37
N LEU A 11 17.95 5.37 -56.31
CA LEU A 11 17.09 4.19 -56.29
C LEU A 11 17.96 2.95 -56.62
N LEU A 12 17.89 1.91 -55.79
CA LEU A 12 18.34 0.59 -56.18
C LEU A 12 17.17 -0.40 -56.05
N ALA A 13 16.63 -0.72 -57.21
CA ALA A 13 15.65 -1.82 -57.41
C ALA A 13 16.37 -3.14 -57.32
N VAL A 14 15.97 -4.06 -56.45
CA VAL A 14 16.37 -5.47 -56.47
C VAL A 14 15.15 -6.31 -56.81
N MET A 15 15.28 -7.00 -57.94
CA MET A 15 14.27 -7.89 -58.51
C MET A 15 14.04 -9.14 -57.66
N LEU A 16 12.75 -9.46 -57.48
CA LEU A 16 12.29 -10.78 -57.00
C LEU A 16 12.57 -11.86 -58.07
N THR A 17 13.24 -12.92 -57.65
CA THR A 17 13.17 -14.20 -58.33
C THR A 17 12.44 -15.19 -57.44
N SER A 18 11.22 -15.53 -57.79
CA SER A 18 10.42 -16.60 -57.23
C SER A 18 10.90 -17.95 -57.74
N ALA A 19 11.50 -18.77 -56.86
CA ALA A 19 11.69 -20.19 -57.11
C ALA A 19 10.61 -20.98 -56.38
N ALA A 20 9.69 -21.58 -57.14
CA ALA A 20 8.71 -22.51 -56.65
C ALA A 20 9.37 -23.86 -56.30
N CYS A 21 9.34 -24.26 -55.02
CA CYS A 21 9.64 -25.63 -54.61
C CYS A 21 8.34 -26.38 -54.36
N ALA A 22 8.12 -27.45 -55.10
CA ALA A 22 7.03 -28.42 -54.93
C ALA A 22 7.20 -29.21 -53.60
N PRO A 23 6.12 -29.63 -52.93
CA PRO A 23 6.21 -30.40 -51.70
C PRO A 23 6.61 -31.87 -52.02
N GLN A 24 7.70 -32.32 -51.39
CA GLN A 24 8.09 -33.73 -51.36
C GLN A 24 7.16 -34.48 -50.37
N ALA A 25 6.59 -35.59 -50.87
CA ALA A 25 5.78 -36.49 -50.04
C ALA A 25 6.64 -37.18 -48.97
N THR A 26 6.23 -37.06 -47.73
CA THR A 26 6.81 -37.77 -46.59
C THR A 26 6.37 -39.24 -46.60
N PRO A 27 7.27 -40.23 -46.47
CA PRO A 27 6.87 -41.65 -46.36
C PRO A 27 6.19 -41.91 -45.01
N ALA A 28 5.15 -42.74 -45.01
CA ALA A 28 4.39 -43.17 -43.84
C ALA A 28 5.28 -43.89 -42.81
N PRO A 29 5.08 -43.70 -41.51
CA PRO A 29 5.85 -44.40 -40.51
C PRO A 29 5.46 -45.88 -40.44
N THR A 30 6.48 -46.75 -40.49
CA THR A 30 6.37 -48.19 -40.27
C THR A 30 6.00 -48.48 -38.81
N ALA A 31 5.02 -49.32 -38.59
CA ALA A 31 4.57 -49.72 -37.26
C ALA A 31 5.70 -50.42 -36.46
N PRO A 32 5.85 -50.12 -35.17
CA PRO A 32 6.85 -50.80 -34.33
C PRO A 32 6.41 -52.24 -34.00
N PRO A 33 7.35 -53.16 -33.74
CA PRO A 33 7.07 -54.51 -33.34
C PRO A 33 6.39 -54.59 -31.96
N PRO A 34 5.62 -55.64 -31.68
CA PRO A 34 4.92 -55.79 -30.38
C PRO A 34 5.92 -55.93 -29.22
N ALA A 35 5.66 -55.19 -28.16
CA ALA A 35 6.44 -55.21 -26.91
C ALA A 35 6.24 -56.53 -26.17
N PRO A 36 7.26 -57.02 -25.47
CA PRO A 36 7.14 -58.24 -24.65
C PRO A 36 6.20 -58.00 -23.48
N THR A 37 5.34 -59.01 -23.23
CA THR A 37 4.39 -59.03 -22.07
C THR A 37 5.18 -59.02 -20.78
N GLN A 38 5.05 -57.90 -20.02
CA GLN A 38 5.60 -57.78 -18.68
C GLN A 38 4.67 -58.46 -17.66
N ALA A 39 5.28 -59.21 -16.78
CA ALA A 39 4.60 -59.78 -15.59
C ALA A 39 4.01 -58.69 -14.67
N PRO A 40 2.97 -58.99 -13.90
CA PRO A 40 2.32 -58.01 -13.05
C PRO A 40 3.27 -57.44 -12.01
N THR A 41 3.60 -56.18 -12.13
CA THR A 41 4.37 -55.40 -11.16
C THR A 41 3.48 -55.11 -9.95
N ALA A 42 3.96 -55.43 -8.76
CA ALA A 42 3.30 -55.12 -7.51
C ALA A 42 2.90 -53.65 -7.42
N VAL A 43 1.67 -53.38 -7.02
CA VAL A 43 1.12 -52.02 -6.76
C VAL A 43 1.99 -51.33 -5.71
N PRO A 44 2.57 -50.15 -5.99
CA PRO A 44 3.25 -49.38 -4.95
C PRO A 44 2.22 -48.98 -3.86
N ALA A 45 2.58 -49.17 -2.61
CA ALA A 45 1.81 -48.72 -1.47
C ALA A 45 1.60 -47.18 -1.60
N THR A 46 0.36 -46.77 -1.43
CA THR A 46 -0.03 -45.36 -1.35
C THR A 46 0.85 -44.64 -0.32
N PRO A 47 1.49 -43.50 -0.67
CA PRO A 47 2.22 -42.73 0.33
C PRO A 47 1.26 -42.37 1.47
N ALA A 48 1.60 -42.71 2.70
CA ALA A 48 0.88 -42.28 3.88
C ALA A 48 0.76 -40.75 3.82
N ALA A 49 -0.46 -40.26 4.01
CA ALA A 49 -0.72 -38.82 4.12
C ALA A 49 0.24 -38.25 5.18
N VAL A 50 1.07 -37.29 4.78
CA VAL A 50 1.90 -36.52 5.70
C VAL A 50 0.92 -35.78 6.63
N GLN A 51 0.72 -36.29 7.84
CA GLN A 51 0.02 -35.57 8.89
C GLN A 51 0.75 -34.21 9.08
N PRO A 52 0.02 -33.09 9.18
CA PRO A 52 0.67 -31.83 9.55
C PRO A 52 1.36 -32.07 10.90
N THR A 53 2.66 -31.86 10.94
CA THR A 53 3.42 -31.94 12.19
C THR A 53 2.81 -30.89 13.11
N ALA A 54 2.20 -31.34 14.21
CA ALA A 54 1.69 -30.46 15.24
C ALA A 54 2.84 -29.55 15.67
N ALA A 55 2.59 -28.21 15.63
CA ALA A 55 3.54 -27.24 16.11
C ALA A 55 4.02 -27.66 17.50
N ALA A 56 5.32 -27.73 17.69
CA ALA A 56 5.89 -28.07 19.00
C ALA A 56 5.33 -27.10 20.05
N ALA A 57 4.84 -27.66 21.17
CA ALA A 57 4.39 -26.82 22.28
C ALA A 57 5.51 -25.91 22.73
N PRO A 58 5.23 -24.62 23.07
CA PRO A 58 6.25 -23.68 23.51
C PRO A 58 7.03 -24.26 24.68
N ALA A 59 8.36 -24.08 24.69
CA ALA A 59 9.18 -24.36 25.86
C ALA A 59 8.64 -23.53 27.04
N ALA A 60 8.78 -24.01 28.28
CA ALA A 60 8.28 -23.32 29.46
C ALA A 60 8.75 -21.85 29.47
N GLY A 61 7.81 -20.91 29.26
CA GLY A 61 8.06 -19.48 29.13
C GLY A 61 7.95 -18.91 27.70
N GLY A 62 7.78 -19.74 26.66
CA GLY A 62 7.60 -19.28 25.28
C GLY A 62 6.15 -18.87 24.99
N PHE A 63 5.95 -18.12 23.89
CA PHE A 63 4.64 -17.66 23.40
C PHE A 63 4.50 -17.80 21.89
N THR A 64 3.29 -17.68 21.38
CA THR A 64 2.99 -17.75 19.94
C THR A 64 2.32 -16.50 19.45
N VAL A 65 2.61 -16.14 18.21
CA VAL A 65 2.00 -15.03 17.48
C VAL A 65 1.30 -15.61 16.25
N THR A 66 0.04 -15.24 16.03
CA THR A 66 -0.65 -15.52 14.76
C THR A 66 -0.48 -14.32 13.83
N ASP A 67 0.09 -14.54 12.66
CA ASP A 67 0.39 -13.48 11.70
C ASP A 67 -0.72 -13.29 10.64
N ALA A 68 -0.50 -12.34 9.72
CA ALA A 68 -1.46 -11.99 8.66
C ALA A 68 -1.80 -13.14 7.70
N LEU A 69 -0.93 -14.15 7.60
CA LEU A 69 -1.15 -15.37 6.81
C LEU A 69 -1.77 -16.50 7.64
N SER A 70 -2.27 -16.20 8.86
CA SER A 70 -2.83 -17.17 9.81
C SER A 70 -1.82 -18.24 10.24
N ARG A 71 -0.52 -17.96 10.13
CA ARG A 71 0.53 -18.87 10.61
C ARG A 71 0.80 -18.62 12.09
N THR A 72 1.15 -19.69 12.78
CA THR A 72 1.62 -19.61 14.17
C THR A 72 3.14 -19.53 14.17
N VAL A 73 3.69 -18.41 14.65
CA VAL A 73 5.13 -18.22 14.87
C VAL A 73 5.42 -18.32 16.36
N THR A 74 6.36 -19.18 16.74
CA THR A 74 6.70 -19.43 18.14
C THR A 74 7.99 -18.71 18.52
N PHE A 75 7.97 -18.04 19.65
CA PHE A 75 9.11 -17.37 20.24
C PHE A 75 9.38 -17.89 21.64
N SER A 76 10.66 -18.10 21.99
CA SER A 76 11.06 -18.48 23.35
C SER A 76 11.06 -17.28 24.31
N GLN A 77 11.23 -16.07 23.77
CA GLN A 77 11.20 -14.79 24.48
C GLN A 77 10.80 -13.67 23.49
N PRO A 78 10.34 -12.51 23.98
CA PRO A 78 10.04 -11.37 23.12
C PRO A 78 11.26 -10.95 22.32
N PRO A 79 11.14 -10.73 20.98
CA PRO A 79 12.28 -10.37 20.14
C PRO A 79 12.87 -9.02 20.57
N GLN A 80 14.19 -8.94 20.60
CA GLN A 80 14.97 -7.75 20.97
C GLN A 80 15.72 -7.16 19.78
N LYS A 81 15.90 -7.93 18.70
CA LYS A 81 16.53 -7.51 17.45
C LYS A 81 15.54 -7.68 16.30
N VAL A 82 14.60 -6.77 16.21
CA VAL A 82 13.62 -6.78 15.14
C VAL A 82 14.19 -6.11 13.90
N VAL A 83 13.96 -6.69 12.74
CA VAL A 83 14.31 -6.10 11.45
C VAL A 83 13.02 -5.84 10.66
N LEU A 84 12.90 -4.62 10.11
CA LEU A 84 11.81 -4.24 9.22
C LEU A 84 12.31 -4.26 7.78
N ALA A 85 11.71 -5.09 6.93
CA ALA A 85 12.16 -5.27 5.56
C ALA A 85 10.99 -5.39 4.57
N GLY A 86 11.29 -5.27 3.28
CA GLY A 86 10.33 -5.38 2.20
C GLY A 86 9.88 -4.03 1.62
N LYS A 87 8.90 -4.08 0.74
CA LYS A 87 8.36 -2.90 0.03
C LYS A 87 7.32 -2.16 0.89
N ALA A 88 7.10 -0.89 0.58
CA ALA A 88 6.13 -0.01 1.26
C ALA A 88 6.32 0.00 2.79
N LEU A 89 7.56 0.04 3.22
CA LEU A 89 7.97 -0.21 4.60
C LEU A 89 7.52 0.89 5.56
N PHE A 90 7.37 2.14 5.10
CA PHE A 90 6.90 3.25 5.94
C PHE A 90 5.52 2.94 6.55
N MET A 91 4.61 2.30 5.81
CA MET A 91 3.29 1.92 6.31
C MET A 91 3.37 0.96 7.51
N VAL A 92 4.28 -0.02 7.43
CA VAL A 92 4.51 -1.00 8.51
C VAL A 92 5.29 -0.35 9.66
N ALA A 93 6.33 0.43 9.35
CA ALA A 93 7.15 1.08 10.35
C ALA A 93 6.33 2.04 11.20
N ASP A 94 5.53 2.91 10.59
CA ASP A 94 4.71 3.87 11.30
C ASP A 94 3.73 3.17 12.28
N ALA A 95 3.11 2.04 11.86
CA ALA A 95 2.24 1.26 12.73
C ALA A 95 3.02 0.60 13.89
N ILE A 96 4.22 0.10 13.65
CA ILE A 96 5.08 -0.52 14.67
C ILE A 96 5.54 0.52 15.69
N TYR A 97 5.89 1.73 15.24
CA TYR A 97 6.33 2.80 16.13
C TYR A 97 5.21 3.42 16.99
N THR A 98 3.97 2.99 16.81
CA THR A 98 2.92 3.28 17.82
C THR A 98 3.17 2.53 19.14
N PHE A 99 4.04 1.52 19.15
CA PHE A 99 4.49 0.80 20.35
C PHE A 99 5.78 1.43 20.88
N PRO A 100 5.84 1.84 22.16
CA PRO A 100 7.01 2.53 22.74
C PRO A 100 8.28 1.69 22.72
N GLU A 101 8.16 0.36 22.66
CA GLU A 101 9.29 -0.58 22.60
C GLU A 101 10.00 -0.57 21.25
N ALA A 102 9.34 -0.12 20.19
CA ALA A 102 9.83 -0.22 18.82
C ALA A 102 11.20 0.45 18.64
N GLY A 103 11.38 1.68 19.15
CA GLY A 103 12.63 2.40 19.03
C GLY A 103 13.86 1.65 19.58
N GLN A 104 13.68 0.87 20.63
CA GLN A 104 14.73 0.09 21.26
C GLN A 104 14.96 -1.28 20.60
N ARG A 105 13.88 -1.92 20.12
CA ARG A 105 13.94 -3.28 19.59
C ARG A 105 14.24 -3.36 18.10
N ILE A 106 13.99 -2.29 17.33
CA ILE A 106 14.33 -2.27 15.91
C ILE A 106 15.83 -2.06 15.75
N ALA A 107 16.54 -3.10 15.27
CA ALA A 107 17.98 -3.10 15.04
C ALA A 107 18.34 -2.66 13.61
N ALA A 108 17.50 -2.99 12.63
CA ALA A 108 17.71 -2.64 11.23
C ALA A 108 16.38 -2.39 10.52
N LEU A 109 16.39 -1.52 9.53
CA LEU A 109 15.22 -1.26 8.71
C LEU A 109 15.60 -0.79 7.29
N GLY A 110 14.73 -1.08 6.34
CA GLY A 110 14.80 -0.53 4.99
C GLY A 110 14.40 0.94 4.95
N SER A 111 14.28 1.49 3.73
CA SER A 111 13.81 2.87 3.56
C SER A 111 12.38 3.03 4.07
N THR A 112 12.18 3.98 4.95
CA THR A 112 10.87 4.40 5.48
C THR A 112 10.41 5.74 4.92
N GLY A 113 11.13 6.30 3.94
CA GLY A 113 10.75 7.56 3.31
C GLY A 113 9.87 7.38 2.07
N GLN A 114 9.05 8.38 1.79
CA GLN A 114 8.30 8.54 0.56
C GLN A 114 8.38 10.00 0.09
N GLY A 115 8.62 10.20 -1.21
CA GLY A 115 8.86 11.55 -1.72
C GLY A 115 10.03 12.22 -0.99
N SER A 116 9.79 13.36 -0.38
CA SER A 116 10.75 14.08 0.48
C SER A 116 10.51 13.83 1.98
N GLY A 117 9.48 13.04 2.34
CA GLY A 117 9.10 12.76 3.72
C GLY A 117 9.79 11.54 4.30
N ASN A 118 10.14 11.60 5.58
CA ASN A 118 10.51 10.44 6.40
C ASN A 118 10.13 10.74 7.85
N PHE A 119 9.15 9.99 8.36
CA PHE A 119 8.57 10.26 9.67
C PHE A 119 9.39 9.64 10.82
N ILE A 120 9.90 8.45 10.65
CA ILE A 120 10.55 7.69 11.74
C ILE A 120 11.72 8.47 12.39
N PRO A 121 12.61 9.16 11.64
CA PRO A 121 13.66 9.98 12.27
C PRO A 121 13.15 11.12 13.16
N MET A 122 11.89 11.51 13.03
CA MET A 122 11.29 12.59 13.85
C MET A 122 10.86 12.09 15.24
N ILE A 123 10.63 10.77 15.37
CA ILE A 123 10.10 10.15 16.59
C ILE A 123 11.06 9.15 17.23
N ASP A 124 12.10 8.75 16.52
CA ASP A 124 13.12 7.82 17.03
C ASP A 124 14.50 8.50 17.12
N PRO A 125 14.92 8.96 18.30
CA PRO A 125 16.26 9.53 18.51
C PRO A 125 17.39 8.55 18.15
N GLY A 126 17.13 7.24 18.23
CA GLY A 126 18.08 6.18 17.91
C GLY A 126 18.14 5.81 16.43
N PHE A 127 17.34 6.44 15.57
CA PHE A 127 17.21 6.06 14.16
C PHE A 127 18.57 6.00 13.43
N SER A 128 19.44 6.99 13.63
CA SER A 128 20.73 7.07 12.95
C SER A 128 21.73 5.97 13.35
N SER A 129 21.50 5.30 14.48
CA SER A 129 22.33 4.19 14.96
C SER A 129 21.88 2.82 14.44
N LYS A 130 20.70 2.74 13.82
CA LYS A 130 20.16 1.50 13.28
C LYS A 130 20.82 1.14 11.96
N ILE A 131 20.91 -0.17 11.68
CA ILE A 131 21.44 -0.65 10.40
C ILE A 131 20.45 -0.27 9.30
N SER A 132 20.91 0.55 8.35
CA SER A 132 20.12 0.90 7.17
C SER A 132 20.23 -0.22 6.11
N LEU A 133 19.13 -0.81 5.75
CA LEU A 133 19.04 -1.79 4.69
C LEU A 133 18.66 -1.11 3.36
N LYS A 134 19.19 -1.62 2.26
CA LYS A 134 18.74 -1.20 0.93
C LYS A 134 17.31 -1.69 0.67
N SER A 135 16.58 -1.01 -0.20
CA SER A 135 15.20 -1.38 -0.56
C SER A 135 15.10 -2.76 -1.23
N ASP A 136 16.18 -3.25 -1.81
CA ASP A 136 16.34 -4.55 -2.46
C ASP A 136 17.14 -5.56 -1.62
N ALA A 137 17.36 -5.29 -0.32
CA ALA A 137 18.12 -6.16 0.56
C ALA A 137 17.57 -7.60 0.54
N GLY A 138 18.44 -8.55 0.20
CA GLY A 138 18.13 -9.97 0.19
C GLY A 138 18.22 -10.62 1.58
N ALA A 139 17.81 -11.89 1.67
CA ALA A 139 17.76 -12.63 2.93
C ALA A 139 19.12 -12.68 3.66
N GLU A 140 20.23 -12.82 2.95
CA GLU A 140 21.57 -12.86 3.53
C GLU A 140 21.96 -11.53 4.19
N GLN A 141 21.62 -10.39 3.54
CA GLN A 141 21.89 -9.06 4.09
C GLN A 141 21.06 -8.79 5.34
N ILE A 142 19.80 -9.25 5.36
CA ILE A 142 18.93 -9.15 6.53
C ILE A 142 19.44 -10.05 7.66
N ALA A 143 19.82 -11.30 7.36
CA ALA A 143 20.36 -12.23 8.33
C ALA A 143 21.69 -11.75 8.95
N ALA A 144 22.49 -10.96 8.23
CA ALA A 144 23.71 -10.36 8.77
C ALA A 144 23.44 -9.41 9.96
N ALA A 145 22.23 -8.85 10.08
CA ALA A 145 21.81 -8.09 11.25
C ALA A 145 21.47 -8.99 12.47
N GLN A 146 21.50 -10.31 12.31
CA GLN A 146 21.16 -11.32 13.33
C GLN A 146 19.79 -11.06 13.99
N PRO A 147 18.70 -10.98 13.19
CA PRO A 147 17.38 -10.70 13.74
C PRO A 147 16.84 -11.85 14.58
N ASP A 148 16.17 -11.53 15.68
CA ASP A 148 15.30 -12.46 16.40
C ASP A 148 13.95 -12.61 15.68
N CYS A 149 13.56 -11.59 14.92
CA CYS A 149 12.32 -11.54 14.14
C CYS A 149 12.46 -10.53 12.98
N VAL A 150 11.92 -10.89 11.83
CA VAL A 150 11.71 -9.94 10.71
C VAL A 150 10.21 -9.67 10.59
N ILE A 151 9.82 -8.39 10.52
CA ILE A 151 8.44 -7.99 10.25
C ILE A 151 8.37 -7.41 8.84
N MET A 152 7.41 -7.89 8.04
CA MET A 152 7.17 -7.41 6.67
C MET A 152 5.72 -7.60 6.25
N LYS A 153 5.31 -6.90 5.17
CA LYS A 153 4.00 -7.14 4.57
C LYS A 153 3.89 -8.55 4.00
N SER A 154 2.70 -9.16 4.12
CA SER A 154 2.42 -10.52 3.61
C SER A 154 2.63 -10.65 2.10
N SER A 155 2.53 -9.56 1.35
CA SER A 155 2.83 -9.50 -0.08
C SER A 155 4.28 -9.87 -0.43
N ASN A 156 5.20 -9.83 0.54
CA ASN A 156 6.60 -10.25 0.37
C ASN A 156 6.83 -11.74 0.70
N ALA A 157 5.81 -12.48 1.18
CA ALA A 157 5.96 -13.84 1.69
C ALA A 157 6.51 -14.81 0.64
N ALA A 158 5.97 -14.79 -0.59
CA ALA A 158 6.36 -15.70 -1.66
C ALA A 158 7.79 -15.48 -2.20
N THR A 159 8.40 -14.34 -1.87
CA THR A 159 9.74 -13.95 -2.34
C THR A 159 10.72 -13.85 -1.17
N LEU A 160 10.91 -12.67 -0.63
CA LEU A 160 11.87 -12.40 0.46
C LEU A 160 11.56 -13.23 1.72
N GLY A 161 10.29 -13.35 2.09
CA GLY A 161 9.86 -14.14 3.24
C GLY A 161 10.29 -15.60 3.16
N LYS A 162 9.98 -16.25 2.02
CA LYS A 162 10.39 -17.63 1.78
C LYS A 162 11.91 -17.83 1.87
N SER A 163 12.69 -16.86 1.39
CA SER A 163 14.16 -16.94 1.45
C SER A 163 14.69 -16.81 2.88
N LEU A 164 14.08 -15.97 3.72
CA LEU A 164 14.42 -15.84 5.14
C LEU A 164 14.05 -17.08 5.93
N GLU A 165 12.87 -17.64 5.71
CA GLU A 165 12.40 -18.86 6.34
C GLU A 165 13.28 -20.07 6.01
N ALA A 166 13.78 -20.15 4.76
CA ALA A 166 14.69 -21.22 4.33
C ALA A 166 16.03 -21.22 5.09
N ILE A 167 16.43 -20.10 5.67
CA ILE A 167 17.62 -19.97 6.52
C ILE A 167 17.26 -19.84 8.02
N ASN A 168 16.03 -20.26 8.39
CA ASN A 168 15.50 -20.29 9.76
C ASN A 168 15.44 -18.94 10.47
N VAL A 169 15.25 -17.84 9.74
CA VAL A 169 14.96 -16.53 10.32
C VAL A 169 13.47 -16.43 10.59
N PRO A 170 13.01 -16.18 11.84
CA PRO A 170 11.60 -16.01 12.13
C PRO A 170 11.02 -14.79 11.41
N VAL A 171 9.89 -14.98 10.70
CA VAL A 171 9.19 -13.90 9.99
C VAL A 171 7.75 -13.80 10.50
N VAL A 172 7.33 -12.59 10.86
CA VAL A 172 5.94 -12.24 11.18
C VAL A 172 5.41 -11.34 10.08
N TYR A 173 4.31 -11.78 9.44
CA TYR A 173 3.67 -11.00 8.39
C TYR A 173 2.54 -10.13 8.95
N VAL A 174 2.45 -8.92 8.40
CA VAL A 174 1.38 -7.95 8.64
C VAL A 174 0.89 -7.42 7.30
N ASP A 175 -0.25 -6.75 7.27
CA ASP A 175 -0.77 -6.13 6.02
C ASP A 175 -1.01 -4.64 6.19
N PHE A 176 -1.82 -4.24 7.18
CA PHE A 176 -2.22 -2.85 7.43
C PHE A 176 -2.86 -2.17 6.21
N GLU A 177 -3.64 -2.90 5.37
CA GLU A 177 -4.23 -2.34 4.15
C GLU A 177 -5.71 -1.93 4.32
N THR A 178 -6.38 -2.43 5.34
CA THR A 178 -7.79 -2.16 5.62
C THR A 178 -8.03 -1.97 7.12
N PRO A 179 -9.14 -1.34 7.53
CA PRO A 179 -9.47 -1.18 8.96
C PRO A 179 -9.46 -2.50 9.75
N ASP A 180 -10.01 -3.58 9.17
CA ASP A 180 -10.02 -4.90 9.82
C ASP A 180 -8.61 -5.47 9.97
N GLN A 181 -7.77 -5.28 8.96
CA GLN A 181 -6.37 -5.70 9.02
C GLN A 181 -5.59 -4.88 10.06
N TYR A 182 -5.88 -3.59 10.21
CA TYR A 182 -5.32 -2.78 11.29
C TYR A 182 -5.63 -3.36 12.66
N GLN A 183 -6.88 -3.72 12.93
CA GLN A 183 -7.28 -4.36 14.21
C GLN A 183 -6.53 -5.67 14.44
N ARG A 184 -6.46 -6.53 13.43
CA ARG A 184 -5.77 -7.82 13.49
C ARG A 184 -4.27 -7.63 13.75
N ASP A 185 -3.62 -6.76 12.96
CA ASP A 185 -2.17 -6.62 12.97
C ASP A 185 -1.67 -5.88 14.21
N LEU A 186 -2.44 -4.92 14.74
CA LEU A 186 -2.17 -4.33 16.05
C LEU A 186 -2.21 -5.37 17.16
N LYS A 187 -3.16 -6.30 17.14
CA LYS A 187 -3.20 -7.42 18.09
C LYS A 187 -1.96 -8.32 17.95
N THR A 188 -1.56 -8.64 16.71
CA THR A 188 -0.35 -9.38 16.40
C THR A 188 0.88 -8.72 16.99
N LEU A 189 1.04 -7.40 16.79
CA LEU A 189 2.14 -6.62 17.36
C LEU A 189 2.07 -6.54 18.90
N GLY A 190 0.87 -6.38 19.46
CA GLY A 190 0.68 -6.40 20.92
C GLY A 190 1.21 -7.66 21.56
N THR A 191 0.89 -8.82 20.99
CA THR A 191 1.42 -10.12 21.44
C THR A 191 2.93 -10.22 21.19
N LEU A 192 3.44 -9.77 20.04
CA LEU A 192 4.86 -9.82 19.71
C LEU A 192 5.71 -8.97 20.66
N PHE A 193 5.24 -7.77 20.98
CA PHE A 193 5.93 -6.85 21.88
C PHE A 193 5.59 -7.06 23.35
N GLN A 194 4.68 -8.01 23.69
CA GLN A 194 4.16 -8.24 25.05
C GLN A 194 3.53 -6.96 25.64
N ASN A 195 2.78 -6.24 24.81
CA ASN A 195 2.11 -4.99 25.18
C ASN A 195 0.70 -4.94 24.57
N GLU A 196 -0.14 -5.88 24.97
CA GLU A 196 -1.53 -6.01 24.50
C GLU A 196 -2.39 -4.80 24.90
N ASP A 197 -2.08 -4.15 26.00
CA ASP A 197 -2.83 -2.95 26.44
C ASP A 197 -2.55 -1.77 25.53
N ARG A 198 -1.32 -1.61 25.05
CA ARG A 198 -1.00 -0.63 24.00
C ARG A 198 -1.71 -0.94 22.70
N ALA A 199 -1.70 -2.20 22.27
CA ALA A 199 -2.45 -2.64 21.09
C ALA A 199 -3.93 -2.29 21.17
N LYS A 200 -4.59 -2.56 22.32
CA LYS A 200 -5.99 -2.18 22.57
C LYS A 200 -6.20 -0.68 22.53
N THR A 201 -5.30 0.10 23.13
CA THR A 201 -5.38 1.58 23.14
C THR A 201 -5.30 2.14 21.73
N VAL A 202 -4.32 1.68 20.91
CA VAL A 202 -4.18 2.10 19.53
C VAL A 202 -5.38 1.66 18.69
N ALA A 203 -5.83 0.41 18.84
CA ALA A 203 -7.01 -0.11 18.16
C ALA A 203 -8.28 0.68 18.48
N ALA A 204 -8.48 1.04 19.77
CA ALA A 204 -9.61 1.86 20.21
C ALA A 204 -9.56 3.30 19.65
N PHE A 205 -8.37 3.86 19.48
CA PHE A 205 -8.18 5.17 18.84
C PHE A 205 -8.74 5.17 17.42
N TYR A 206 -8.41 4.15 16.61
CA TYR A 206 -8.94 3.99 15.26
C TYR A 206 -10.44 3.73 15.27
N GLN A 207 -10.88 2.76 16.09
CA GLN A 207 -12.28 2.34 16.12
C GLN A 207 -13.21 3.51 16.50
N SER A 208 -12.85 4.32 17.48
CA SER A 208 -13.66 5.45 17.92
C SER A 208 -13.94 6.47 16.81
N ARG A 209 -12.98 6.68 15.91
CA ARG A 209 -13.10 7.60 14.76
C ARG A 209 -13.91 6.99 13.62
N VAL A 210 -13.67 5.71 13.32
CA VAL A 210 -14.51 4.96 12.37
C VAL A 210 -15.96 4.95 12.83
N ASP A 211 -16.22 4.69 14.11
CA ASP A 211 -17.56 4.68 14.68
C ASP A 211 -18.24 6.05 14.61
N ALA A 212 -17.48 7.12 14.91
CA ALA A 212 -17.99 8.48 14.82
C ALA A 212 -18.43 8.84 13.40
N VAL A 213 -17.60 8.53 12.39
CA VAL A 213 -17.92 8.77 10.98
C VAL A 213 -19.10 7.90 10.54
N THR A 214 -19.06 6.60 10.83
CA THR A 214 -20.12 5.65 10.45
C THR A 214 -21.45 6.03 11.07
N LYS A 215 -21.47 6.42 12.36
CA LYS A 215 -22.68 6.86 13.05
C LYS A 215 -23.26 8.12 12.45
N ALA A 216 -22.41 9.10 12.12
CA ALA A 216 -22.86 10.37 11.52
C ALA A 216 -23.48 10.14 10.12
N THR A 217 -22.95 9.22 9.34
CA THR A 217 -23.38 8.94 7.97
C THR A 217 -24.44 7.85 7.84
N ALA A 218 -24.75 7.13 8.94
CA ALA A 218 -25.64 5.95 8.91
C ALA A 218 -27.06 6.21 8.38
N ALA A 219 -27.58 7.41 8.58
CA ALA A 219 -28.95 7.77 8.14
C ALA A 219 -29.03 8.27 6.68
N LEU A 220 -27.88 8.42 6.00
CA LEU A 220 -27.84 8.91 4.61
C LEU A 220 -28.44 7.90 3.65
N THR A 221 -29.44 8.34 2.90
CA THR A 221 -29.95 7.60 1.74
C THR A 221 -28.93 7.65 0.59
N ASP A 222 -29.05 6.77 -0.39
CA ASP A 222 -28.09 6.74 -1.50
C ASP A 222 -28.06 8.04 -2.31
N ASP A 223 -29.18 8.77 -2.40
CA ASP A 223 -29.23 10.08 -3.08
C ASP A 223 -28.54 11.21 -2.28
N GLN A 224 -28.39 11.02 -0.97
CA GLN A 224 -27.68 11.97 -0.10
C GLN A 224 -26.19 11.71 -0.04
N LYS A 225 -25.72 10.58 -0.57
CA LYS A 225 -24.29 10.25 -0.65
C LYS A 225 -23.67 10.87 -1.90
N PRO A 226 -22.72 11.80 -1.79
CA PRO A 226 -22.07 12.43 -2.93
C PRO A 226 -21.39 11.42 -3.85
N ARG A 227 -21.50 11.60 -5.15
CA ARG A 227 -20.73 10.88 -6.17
C ARG A 227 -19.28 11.33 -6.05
N THR A 228 -18.42 10.47 -5.57
CA THR A 228 -17.07 10.83 -5.14
C THR A 228 -16.03 10.16 -6.02
N LEU A 229 -15.00 10.91 -6.41
CA LEU A 229 -13.89 10.43 -7.21
C LEU A 229 -12.57 10.69 -6.47
N VAL A 230 -11.73 9.67 -6.34
CA VAL A 230 -10.34 9.79 -5.88
C VAL A 230 -9.42 9.57 -7.08
N LEU A 231 -8.50 10.49 -7.30
CA LEU A 231 -7.56 10.47 -8.42
C LEU A 231 -6.12 10.64 -7.94
N TYR A 232 -5.29 9.66 -8.22
CA TYR A 232 -3.84 9.83 -8.09
C TYR A 232 -3.28 10.51 -9.33
N TYR A 233 -2.74 11.72 -9.14
CA TYR A 233 -1.99 12.48 -10.13
C TYR A 233 -0.55 11.97 -10.18
N ASN A 234 -0.10 11.56 -11.37
CA ASN A 234 1.26 11.10 -11.60
C ASN A 234 1.82 11.71 -12.88
N ASP A 235 2.99 12.35 -12.79
CA ASP A 235 3.71 12.94 -13.93
C ASP A 235 5.15 12.43 -14.07
N GLN A 236 5.53 11.43 -13.29
CA GLN A 236 6.89 10.88 -13.28
C GLN A 236 7.35 10.30 -14.62
N GLY A 237 6.43 9.94 -15.50
CA GLY A 237 6.74 9.49 -16.87
C GLY A 237 6.84 10.60 -17.91
N GLY A 238 6.89 11.88 -17.49
CA GLY A 238 6.89 13.05 -18.39
C GLY A 238 5.53 13.37 -19.02
N THR A 239 4.51 12.55 -18.76
CA THR A 239 3.13 12.77 -19.19
C THR A 239 2.21 12.61 -17.97
N VAL A 240 1.33 13.59 -17.76
CA VAL A 240 0.34 13.53 -16.69
C VAL A 240 -0.60 12.34 -16.89
N ALA A 241 -0.75 11.55 -15.85
CA ALA A 241 -1.71 10.45 -15.76
C ALA A 241 -2.57 10.62 -14.52
N PHE A 242 -3.86 10.33 -14.66
CA PHE A 242 -4.81 10.20 -13.55
C PHE A 242 -5.14 8.73 -13.38
N ASN A 243 -5.12 8.28 -12.14
CA ASN A 243 -5.35 6.87 -11.84
C ASN A 243 -6.37 6.75 -10.72
N VAL A 244 -7.19 5.69 -10.77
CA VAL A 244 -8.16 5.36 -9.72
C VAL A 244 -7.71 4.14 -8.93
N PRO A 245 -8.01 4.06 -7.62
CA PRO A 245 -7.62 2.91 -6.80
C PRO A 245 -8.55 1.72 -7.03
N PRO A 246 -8.10 0.47 -6.71
CA PRO A 246 -8.97 -0.70 -6.65
C PRO A 246 -10.07 -0.55 -5.59
N MET A 247 -11.18 -1.27 -5.77
CA MET A 247 -12.31 -1.21 -4.84
C MET A 247 -12.00 -1.73 -3.42
N GLY A 248 -11.01 -2.63 -3.27
CA GLY A 248 -10.60 -3.17 -1.98
C GLY A 248 -9.53 -2.35 -1.24
N TRP A 249 -9.05 -1.25 -1.80
CA TRP A 249 -8.03 -0.44 -1.17
C TRP A 249 -8.61 0.59 -0.20
N ILE A 250 -7.78 1.05 0.73
CA ILE A 250 -8.14 1.98 1.79
C ILE A 250 -8.78 3.28 1.26
N GLN A 251 -8.33 3.80 0.12
CA GLN A 251 -8.88 5.00 -0.50
C GLN A 251 -10.37 4.83 -0.84
N THR A 252 -10.73 3.68 -1.42
CA THR A 252 -12.13 3.39 -1.74
C THR A 252 -12.95 3.11 -0.49
N LEU A 253 -12.39 2.39 0.47
CA LEU A 253 -13.03 2.12 1.76
C LEU A 253 -13.28 3.42 2.53
N MET A 254 -12.34 4.37 2.51
CA MET A 254 -12.54 5.71 3.10
C MET A 254 -13.71 6.45 2.46
N VAL A 255 -13.79 6.46 1.11
CA VAL A 255 -14.96 7.09 0.43
C VAL A 255 -16.26 6.48 0.90
N GLN A 256 -16.36 5.15 0.96
CA GLN A 256 -17.58 4.45 1.35
C GLN A 256 -17.93 4.71 2.83
N THR A 257 -16.95 4.62 3.73
CA THR A 257 -17.14 4.86 5.17
C THR A 257 -17.49 6.33 5.45
N ALA A 258 -16.87 7.27 4.71
CA ALA A 258 -17.18 8.69 4.80
C ALA A 258 -18.59 9.05 4.23
N GLY A 259 -19.37 8.07 3.78
CA GLY A 259 -20.71 8.29 3.22
C GLY A 259 -20.71 8.80 1.78
N GLY A 260 -19.61 8.61 1.03
CA GLY A 260 -19.53 8.87 -0.41
C GLY A 260 -19.84 7.65 -1.25
N ARG A 261 -20.12 7.86 -2.56
CA ARG A 261 -20.30 6.80 -3.57
C ARG A 261 -19.14 6.84 -4.56
N PRO A 262 -18.21 5.85 -4.55
CA PRO A 262 -17.14 5.81 -5.53
C PRO A 262 -17.68 5.61 -6.93
N VAL A 263 -17.35 6.55 -7.86
CA VAL A 263 -17.90 6.55 -9.22
C VAL A 263 -17.13 5.67 -10.20
N TRP A 264 -15.95 5.21 -9.84
CA TRP A 264 -15.04 4.41 -10.68
C TRP A 264 -15.13 2.90 -10.47
N LYS A 265 -16.16 2.40 -9.77
CA LYS A 265 -16.27 1.00 -9.33
C LYS A 265 -16.09 -0.04 -10.45
N ASP A 266 -16.49 0.32 -11.69
CA ASP A 266 -16.42 -0.58 -12.85
C ASP A 266 -15.17 -0.34 -13.71
N ALA A 267 -14.33 0.64 -13.38
CA ALA A 267 -13.17 1.02 -14.16
C ALA A 267 -11.85 0.37 -13.67
N ASN A 268 -11.78 -0.01 -12.40
CA ASN A 268 -10.60 -0.67 -11.85
C ASN A 268 -10.99 -2.01 -11.22
N LEU A 269 -10.78 -3.07 -11.99
CA LEU A 269 -10.98 -4.46 -11.57
C LEU A 269 -9.66 -5.16 -11.21
N GLY A 270 -8.54 -4.41 -11.21
CA GLY A 270 -7.21 -4.92 -10.91
C GLY A 270 -6.81 -4.78 -9.44
N ASN A 271 -5.54 -5.04 -9.17
CA ASN A 271 -4.92 -4.99 -7.84
C ASN A 271 -3.97 -3.79 -7.67
N GLY A 272 -4.07 -2.77 -8.51
CA GLY A 272 -3.20 -1.60 -8.50
C GLY A 272 -3.90 -0.37 -9.10
N TRP A 273 -3.25 0.77 -9.05
CA TRP A 273 -3.71 2.00 -9.67
C TRP A 273 -4.00 1.78 -11.16
N THR A 274 -5.20 2.16 -11.64
CA THR A 274 -5.60 2.03 -13.04
C THR A 274 -5.74 3.41 -13.66
N LYS A 275 -5.02 3.63 -14.78
CA LYS A 275 -5.07 4.89 -15.54
C LYS A 275 -6.44 5.11 -16.16
N VAL A 276 -6.93 6.34 -16.08
CA VAL A 276 -8.19 6.79 -16.65
C VAL A 276 -7.99 8.04 -17.50
N THR A 277 -8.89 8.27 -18.45
CA THR A 277 -8.87 9.45 -19.32
C THR A 277 -9.74 10.58 -18.77
N LEU A 278 -9.52 11.80 -19.26
CA LEU A 278 -10.35 12.95 -18.85
C LEU A 278 -11.81 12.78 -19.29
N GLU A 279 -12.04 12.11 -20.42
CA GLU A 279 -13.41 11.78 -20.89
C GLU A 279 -14.11 10.84 -19.92
N GLN A 280 -13.40 9.85 -19.38
CA GLN A 280 -13.97 8.96 -18.35
C GLN A 280 -14.26 9.73 -17.05
N ILE A 281 -13.33 10.60 -16.63
CA ILE A 281 -13.53 11.48 -15.46
C ILE A 281 -14.77 12.35 -15.65
N ALA A 282 -14.93 12.97 -16.83
CA ALA A 282 -16.08 13.80 -17.15
C ALA A 282 -17.38 12.99 -17.20
N ALA A 283 -17.35 11.78 -17.78
CA ALA A 283 -18.52 10.90 -17.86
C ALA A 283 -19.02 10.41 -16.49
N TRP A 284 -18.14 10.30 -15.51
CA TRP A 284 -18.52 9.97 -14.13
C TRP A 284 -19.26 11.11 -13.42
N ASP A 285 -19.19 12.34 -13.88
CA ASP A 285 -19.93 13.49 -13.35
C ASP A 285 -19.94 13.51 -11.81
N ALA A 286 -18.74 13.46 -11.20
CA ALA A 286 -18.58 13.41 -9.77
C ALA A 286 -19.02 14.72 -9.10
N ASP A 287 -19.63 14.60 -7.90
CA ASP A 287 -19.97 15.75 -7.06
C ASP A 287 -18.75 16.31 -6.35
N ALA A 288 -17.83 15.43 -5.93
CA ALA A 288 -16.58 15.79 -5.28
C ALA A 288 -15.42 14.99 -5.88
N ILE A 289 -14.27 15.65 -6.05
CA ILE A 289 -13.01 15.04 -6.56
C ILE A 289 -11.92 15.32 -5.54
N PHE A 290 -11.21 14.25 -5.14
CA PHE A 290 -10.05 14.29 -4.26
C PHE A 290 -8.80 13.92 -5.04
N ILE A 291 -7.82 14.83 -5.11
CA ILE A 291 -6.55 14.65 -5.81
C ILE A 291 -5.49 14.20 -4.82
N VAL A 292 -4.90 13.05 -5.08
CA VAL A 292 -3.72 12.51 -4.39
C VAL A 292 -2.48 12.79 -5.23
N ALA A 293 -1.39 13.25 -4.61
CA ALA A 293 -0.12 13.53 -5.28
C ALA A 293 1.06 13.20 -4.35
N TYR A 294 1.71 12.05 -4.56
CA TYR A 294 2.80 11.60 -3.68
C TYR A 294 4.15 12.27 -3.94
N PHE A 295 4.37 12.78 -5.16
CA PHE A 295 5.67 13.31 -5.59
C PHE A 295 5.64 14.77 -5.98
N ASN A 296 4.48 15.39 -5.90
CA ASN A 296 4.25 16.80 -6.22
C ASN A 296 3.53 17.48 -5.05
N PRO A 297 3.77 18.76 -4.79
CA PRO A 297 2.95 19.53 -3.86
C PRO A 297 1.48 19.49 -4.31
N VAL A 298 0.60 18.90 -3.53
CA VAL A 298 -0.80 18.67 -3.92
C VAL A 298 -1.56 19.96 -4.19
N ASN A 299 -1.24 21.04 -3.45
CA ASN A 299 -1.85 22.37 -3.65
C ASN A 299 -1.52 22.97 -5.03
N ASP A 300 -0.28 22.75 -5.51
CA ASP A 300 0.14 23.23 -6.84
C ASP A 300 -0.60 22.44 -7.94
N VAL A 301 -0.73 21.12 -7.74
CA VAL A 301 -1.50 20.27 -8.66
C VAL A 301 -2.96 20.75 -8.74
N VAL A 302 -3.62 20.93 -7.61
CA VAL A 302 -5.02 21.39 -7.57
C VAL A 302 -5.17 22.78 -8.17
N THR A 303 -4.24 23.70 -7.90
CA THR A 303 -4.23 25.05 -8.50
C THR A 303 -4.15 24.97 -10.02
N LYS A 304 -3.24 24.12 -10.54
CA LYS A 304 -3.10 23.88 -11.97
C LYS A 304 -4.37 23.29 -12.59
N LEU A 305 -4.99 22.31 -11.94
CA LEU A 305 -6.22 21.70 -12.43
C LEU A 305 -7.41 22.68 -12.41
N LYS A 306 -7.55 23.49 -11.37
CA LYS A 306 -8.59 24.54 -11.30
C LYS A 306 -8.43 25.60 -12.38
N ALA A 307 -7.22 25.85 -12.88
CA ALA A 307 -6.94 26.78 -13.96
C ALA A 307 -7.12 26.18 -15.37
N ASP A 308 -7.19 24.85 -15.50
CA ASP A 308 -7.32 24.16 -16.79
C ASP A 308 -8.77 24.24 -17.31
N PRO A 309 -9.01 24.76 -18.54
CA PRO A 309 -10.35 24.88 -19.10
C PRO A 309 -11.13 23.57 -19.20
N GLN A 310 -10.44 22.44 -19.42
CA GLN A 310 -11.08 21.12 -19.48
C GLN A 310 -11.59 20.69 -18.10
N TRP A 311 -10.83 20.98 -17.06
CA TRP A 311 -11.23 20.69 -15.68
C TRP A 311 -12.32 21.63 -15.18
N GLN A 312 -12.32 22.90 -15.62
CA GLN A 312 -13.38 23.87 -15.31
C GLN A 312 -14.75 23.44 -15.84
N ALA A 313 -14.81 22.56 -16.85
CA ALA A 313 -16.06 21.99 -17.33
C ALA A 313 -16.67 20.97 -16.37
N LEU A 314 -15.90 20.36 -15.47
CA LEU A 314 -16.37 19.34 -14.53
C LEU A 314 -17.26 19.93 -13.43
N LYS A 315 -18.30 19.18 -13.04
CA LYS A 315 -19.27 19.55 -12.01
C LYS A 315 -18.59 19.88 -10.68
N ALA A 316 -17.71 18.99 -10.20
CA ALA A 316 -16.99 19.20 -8.96
C ALA A 316 -16.16 20.49 -8.94
N VAL A 317 -15.50 20.83 -10.05
CA VAL A 317 -14.71 22.06 -10.16
C VAL A 317 -15.59 23.30 -10.14
N LYS A 318 -16.70 23.30 -10.90
CA LYS A 318 -17.68 24.40 -10.92
C LYS A 318 -18.25 24.70 -9.52
N ASN A 319 -18.43 23.66 -8.73
CA ASN A 319 -19.02 23.74 -7.40
C ASN A 319 -17.97 23.89 -6.28
N ASN A 320 -16.69 24.15 -6.61
CA ASN A 320 -15.57 24.22 -5.66
C ASN A 320 -15.38 22.95 -4.82
N GLN A 321 -15.72 21.78 -5.37
CA GLN A 321 -15.58 20.47 -4.74
C GLN A 321 -14.39 19.68 -5.32
N LEU A 322 -13.35 20.35 -5.80
CA LEU A 322 -12.06 19.77 -6.16
C LEU A 322 -11.08 20.04 -5.03
N TYR A 323 -10.66 18.99 -4.35
CA TYR A 323 -9.83 19.03 -3.16
C TYR A 323 -8.46 18.41 -3.39
N GLY A 324 -7.40 19.02 -2.86
CA GLY A 324 -6.13 18.35 -2.63
C GLY A 324 -6.24 17.47 -1.40
N PHE A 325 -5.90 16.19 -1.51
CA PHE A 325 -5.96 15.28 -0.36
C PHE A 325 -5.04 15.80 0.75
N ALA A 326 -5.52 15.75 1.97
CA ALA A 326 -4.76 16.20 3.12
C ALA A 326 -3.47 15.39 3.27
N THR A 327 -2.38 16.05 3.61
CA THR A 327 -1.06 15.44 3.75
C THR A 327 -0.24 16.19 4.80
N ASP A 328 0.65 15.49 5.48
CA ASP A 328 1.70 16.06 6.31
C ASP A 328 3.07 15.55 5.87
N VAL A 329 3.67 14.58 6.57
CA VAL A 329 4.90 13.90 6.11
C VAL A 329 4.58 12.95 4.95
N TYR A 330 3.39 12.31 4.99
CA TYR A 330 2.83 11.45 3.95
C TYR A 330 1.39 11.86 3.64
N SER A 331 0.87 11.38 2.52
CA SER A 331 -0.54 11.62 2.17
C SER A 331 -1.47 10.79 3.06
N TRP A 332 -2.56 11.38 3.53
CA TRP A 332 -3.50 10.72 4.44
C TRP A 332 -4.43 9.71 3.75
N ASP A 333 -4.27 9.52 2.45
CA ASP A 333 -5.02 8.50 1.70
C ASP A 333 -4.38 7.10 1.76
N GLU A 334 -3.11 7.02 2.17
CA GLU A 334 -2.37 5.77 2.15
C GLU A 334 -2.72 4.86 3.32
N SER A 335 -2.44 3.55 3.15
CA SER A 335 -2.63 2.55 4.19
C SER A 335 -1.53 2.60 5.28
N ASP A 336 -1.00 3.79 5.56
CA ASP A 336 -0.19 4.06 6.74
C ASP A 336 -1.09 4.48 7.91
N THR A 337 -0.51 4.83 9.03
CA THR A 337 -1.29 5.16 10.24
C THR A 337 -2.20 6.37 10.09
N ARG A 338 -1.94 7.27 9.12
CA ARG A 338 -2.68 8.52 8.88
C ARG A 338 -4.01 8.35 8.16
N TRP A 339 -4.33 7.15 7.64
CA TRP A 339 -5.60 6.92 6.95
C TRP A 339 -6.82 7.33 7.79
N ILE A 340 -6.72 7.25 9.11
CA ILE A 340 -7.82 7.63 10.01
C ILE A 340 -8.06 9.15 10.02
N LEU A 341 -6.99 9.95 9.87
CA LEU A 341 -7.09 11.39 9.65
C LEU A 341 -7.72 11.68 8.29
N GLY A 342 -7.30 10.94 7.26
CA GLY A 342 -7.87 11.01 5.91
C GLY A 342 -9.36 10.70 5.87
N LEU A 343 -9.80 9.66 6.57
CA LEU A 343 -11.21 9.30 6.71
C LEU A 343 -12.01 10.43 7.37
N THR A 344 -11.54 10.93 8.50
CA THR A 344 -12.22 11.98 9.25
C THR A 344 -12.30 13.28 8.45
N TRP A 345 -11.20 13.67 7.79
CA TRP A 345 -11.14 14.83 6.92
C TRP A 345 -12.08 14.72 5.72
N MET A 346 -12.07 13.56 5.03
CA MET A 346 -12.92 13.30 3.88
C MET A 346 -14.40 13.36 4.25
N ALA A 347 -14.78 12.78 5.40
CA ALA A 347 -16.15 12.83 5.92
C ALA A 347 -16.61 14.27 6.16
N GLY A 348 -15.75 15.10 6.75
CA GLY A 348 -16.01 16.53 6.93
C GLY A 348 -16.14 17.32 5.63
N LYS A 349 -15.39 16.93 4.57
CA LYS A 349 -15.50 17.56 3.24
C LYS A 349 -16.78 17.13 2.51
N LEU A 350 -17.17 15.86 2.60
CA LEU A 350 -18.37 15.35 1.94
C LEU A 350 -19.66 15.77 2.63
N HIS A 351 -19.63 15.91 3.95
CA HIS A 351 -20.81 16.18 4.79
C HIS A 351 -20.51 17.23 5.88
N PRO A 352 -20.18 18.47 5.52
CA PRO A 352 -19.80 19.49 6.50
C PRO A 352 -20.87 19.74 7.58
N ASP A 353 -22.14 19.57 7.24
CA ASP A 353 -23.25 19.75 8.18
C ASP A 353 -23.33 18.64 9.25
N LEU A 354 -22.78 17.44 8.96
CA LEU A 354 -22.72 16.32 9.91
C LEU A 354 -21.49 16.39 10.82
N PHE A 355 -20.50 17.23 10.48
CA PHE A 355 -19.25 17.39 11.23
C PHE A 355 -19.01 18.87 11.61
N PRO A 356 -19.98 19.54 12.27
CA PRO A 356 -19.82 20.94 12.63
C PRO A 356 -18.65 21.10 13.62
N GLY A 357 -17.77 22.07 13.34
CA GLY A 357 -16.63 22.38 14.22
C GLY A 357 -15.48 21.38 14.13
N LEU A 358 -15.44 20.50 13.14
CA LEU A 358 -14.29 19.62 12.90
C LEU A 358 -13.03 20.46 12.62
N ASP A 359 -12.04 20.33 13.51
CA ASP A 359 -10.72 20.97 13.39
C ASP A 359 -9.65 19.89 13.16
N MET A 360 -9.23 19.75 11.92
CA MET A 360 -8.23 18.73 11.54
C MET A 360 -6.82 19.00 12.08
N LYS A 361 -6.48 20.24 12.46
CA LYS A 361 -5.20 20.53 13.12
C LYS A 361 -5.19 19.97 14.55
N THR A 362 -6.29 20.14 15.27
CA THR A 362 -6.48 19.53 16.60
C THR A 362 -6.54 18.00 16.50
N GLU A 363 -7.26 17.44 15.52
CA GLU A 363 -7.30 16.00 15.30
C GLU A 363 -5.90 15.43 14.98
N ALA A 364 -5.13 16.09 14.12
CA ALA A 364 -3.77 15.68 13.81
C ALA A 364 -2.86 15.79 15.06
N GLN A 365 -2.95 16.86 15.85
CA GLN A 365 -2.20 16.99 17.10
C GLN A 365 -2.51 15.84 18.06
N THR A 366 -3.79 15.53 18.24
CA THR A 366 -4.25 14.40 19.08
C THR A 366 -3.71 13.06 18.57
N PHE A 367 -3.75 12.85 17.24
CA PHE A 367 -3.19 11.64 16.60
C PHE A 367 -1.70 11.46 16.93
N TYR A 368 -0.89 12.49 16.76
CA TYR A 368 0.55 12.41 17.02
C TYR A 368 0.86 12.27 18.52
N GLN A 369 0.08 12.92 19.37
CA GLN A 369 0.23 12.81 20.82
C GLN A 369 -0.13 11.41 21.31
N ASP A 370 -1.30 10.89 20.94
CA ASP A 370 -1.83 9.63 21.48
C ASP A 370 -1.11 8.41 20.90
N LEU A 371 -0.73 8.47 19.62
CA LEU A 371 -0.10 7.32 18.95
C LEU A 371 1.43 7.31 19.10
N TYR A 372 2.07 8.47 19.18
CA TYR A 372 3.54 8.56 19.16
C TYR A 372 4.13 9.30 20.37
N GLY A 373 3.29 9.80 21.29
CA GLY A 373 3.77 10.55 22.45
C GLY A 373 4.39 11.90 22.07
N MET A 374 4.10 12.44 20.88
CA MET A 374 4.65 13.71 20.42
C MET A 374 3.98 14.86 21.17
N ASP A 375 4.76 15.68 21.84
CA ASP A 375 4.23 16.86 22.53
C ASP A 375 3.79 17.96 21.54
N ALA A 376 2.97 18.90 22.06
CA ALA A 376 2.41 19.98 21.24
C ALA A 376 3.48 20.88 20.60
N THR A 377 4.62 21.12 21.27
CA THR A 377 5.72 21.94 20.75
C THR A 377 6.40 21.27 19.58
N THR A 378 6.67 19.99 19.70
CA THR A 378 7.27 19.16 18.64
C THR A 378 6.31 19.05 17.46
N PHE A 379 5.01 18.84 17.70
CA PHE A 379 3.99 18.84 16.65
C PHE A 379 3.97 20.16 15.88
N GLN A 380 3.90 21.29 16.59
CA GLN A 380 3.87 22.63 15.99
C GLN A 380 5.11 22.94 15.17
N SER A 381 6.28 22.43 15.58
CA SER A 381 7.54 22.71 14.89
C SER A 381 7.81 21.77 13.71
N ASN A 382 7.41 20.51 13.80
CA ASN A 382 7.85 19.47 12.86
C ASN A 382 6.75 18.95 11.93
N ILE A 383 5.49 18.97 12.38
CA ILE A 383 4.36 18.41 11.62
C ILE A 383 3.47 19.52 11.06
N LEU A 384 3.03 20.45 11.88
CA LEU A 384 2.10 21.50 11.45
C LEU A 384 2.57 22.30 10.22
N PRO A 385 3.88 22.62 10.05
CA PRO A 385 4.35 23.32 8.85
C PRO A 385 4.32 22.46 7.58
N LYS A 386 4.16 21.15 7.70
CA LYS A 386 4.07 20.20 6.58
C LYS A 386 2.62 19.91 6.19
N LEU A 387 1.67 20.36 7.01
CA LEU A 387 0.25 20.12 6.76
C LEU A 387 -0.19 20.90 5.53
N THR A 388 -0.54 20.20 4.48
CA THR A 388 -0.97 20.75 3.18
C THR A 388 -2.18 19.97 2.63
N GLY A 389 -2.61 20.32 1.42
CA GLY A 389 -3.91 19.89 0.92
C GLY A 389 -5.01 20.86 1.37
N ASP A 390 -6.27 20.47 1.18
CA ASP A 390 -7.41 21.31 1.59
C ASP A 390 -7.73 21.15 3.10
N VAL A 391 -6.71 21.21 3.94
CA VAL A 391 -6.85 21.27 5.41
C VAL A 391 -7.09 22.73 5.80
N PRO A 392 -8.15 23.02 6.57
CA PRO A 392 -8.48 24.39 7.02
C PRO A 392 -7.42 24.98 7.95
#